data_36f4406e4b0f173097e8e6bc1c6cffd8
#
_entry.id   36f4406e4b0f173097e8e6bc1c6cffd8
#
_cell.length_a   1.000
_cell.length_b   1.000
_cell.length_c   1.000
_cell.angle_alpha   90.00
_cell.angle_beta   90.00
_cell.angle_gamma   90.00
#
_symmetry.space_group_name_H-M   'P 1'
#
loop_
_entity.id
_entity.type
_entity.pdbx_description
1 polymer ?
#
loop_
_entity_poly.entity_id
_entity_poly.type
_entity_poly.pdbx_seq_one_letter_code
_entity_poly.pdbx_strand_id
1 'polypeptide(L)'
;MKKIIKKVLRSLFYIVVMSVLAFLPDFWLWHIGVSEWPLLLAILWWVPSLLLVLAEVGLQMGFFHKLSVRVLFTTILFSAFPKVIFILFDAFLPWFFALIPALGVMGWFAFGFIEGWKRLELKHITFTSPDLPPYFDGYRLVQITDFHLGSFPPGNDFVQKVVDATNNEEPDMILFTGDLVNNQARNSRHR
;
A
#
# COMPACT_ATOMS: atom_id res chain seq x y z
N MET A 1 27.32 14.00 -18.87
CA MET A 1 26.79 13.08 -19.92
C MET A 1 26.54 11.66 -19.39
N LYS A 2 27.53 10.91 -18.87
CA LYS A 2 27.35 9.52 -18.37
C LYS A 2 26.26 9.35 -17.30
N LYS A 3 26.09 10.28 -16.33
CA LYS A 3 25.03 10.21 -15.29
C LYS A 3 23.62 10.37 -15.87
N ILE A 4 23.44 11.24 -16.87
CA ILE A 4 22.14 11.47 -17.53
C ILE A 4 21.75 10.21 -18.32
N ILE A 5 22.67 9.65 -19.09
CA ILE A 5 22.46 8.43 -19.87
C ILE A 5 22.05 7.27 -18.94
N LYS A 6 22.77 7.06 -17.82
CA LYS A 6 22.40 6.03 -16.83
C LYS A 6 21.01 6.24 -16.24
N LYS A 7 20.60 7.49 -15.95
CA LYS A 7 19.26 7.80 -15.44
C LYS A 7 18.19 7.45 -16.49
N VAL A 8 18.39 7.87 -17.73
CA VAL A 8 17.46 7.59 -18.83
C VAL A 8 17.30 6.09 -19.07
N LEU A 9 18.42 5.36 -19.17
CA LEU A 9 18.40 3.90 -19.35
C LEU A 9 17.68 3.19 -18.22
N ARG A 10 17.90 3.62 -16.97
CA ARG A 10 17.20 3.05 -15.80
C ARG A 10 15.70 3.33 -15.87
N SER A 11 15.28 4.55 -16.20
CA SER A 11 13.86 4.88 -16.34
C SER A 11 13.20 4.08 -17.45
N LEU A 12 13.83 3.94 -18.61
CA LEU A 12 13.35 3.12 -19.70
C LEU A 12 13.23 1.64 -19.30
N PHE A 13 14.20 1.13 -18.56
CA PHE A 13 14.14 -0.24 -18.04
C PHE A 13 12.91 -0.47 -17.15
N TYR A 14 12.63 0.43 -16.20
CA TYR A 14 11.45 0.30 -15.33
C TYR A 14 10.14 0.41 -16.12
N ILE A 15 10.04 1.35 -17.06
CA ILE A 15 8.84 1.49 -17.90
C ILE A 15 8.61 0.21 -18.72
N VAL A 16 9.65 -0.35 -19.33
CA VAL A 16 9.53 -1.59 -20.12
C VAL A 16 9.13 -2.76 -19.21
N VAL A 17 9.79 -2.95 -18.06
CA VAL A 17 9.46 -4.03 -17.13
C VAL A 17 8.03 -3.93 -16.65
N MET A 18 7.58 -2.73 -16.23
CA MET A 18 6.21 -2.53 -15.78
C MET A 18 5.19 -2.71 -16.91
N SER A 19 5.52 -2.29 -18.12
CA SER A 19 4.66 -2.55 -19.30
C SER A 19 4.51 -4.05 -19.56
N VAL A 20 5.59 -4.81 -19.53
CA VAL A 20 5.53 -6.26 -19.72
C VAL A 20 4.72 -6.92 -18.61
N LEU A 21 4.95 -6.56 -17.34
CA LEU A 21 4.20 -7.11 -16.20
C LEU A 21 2.71 -6.76 -16.24
N ALA A 22 2.36 -5.59 -16.79
CA ALA A 22 0.97 -5.17 -16.91
C ALA A 22 0.26 -5.88 -18.06
N PHE A 23 0.85 -5.84 -19.27
CA PHE A 23 0.19 -6.30 -20.49
C PHE A 23 0.33 -7.79 -20.75
N LEU A 24 1.36 -8.47 -20.25
CA LEU A 24 1.53 -9.91 -20.47
C LEU A 24 0.35 -10.73 -19.92
N PRO A 25 -0.13 -10.52 -18.68
CA PRO A 25 -1.32 -11.18 -18.17
C PRO A 25 -2.58 -10.84 -18.96
N ASP A 26 -2.73 -9.57 -19.39
CA ASP A 26 -3.88 -9.15 -20.17
C ASP A 26 -3.93 -9.82 -21.53
N PHE A 27 -2.79 -9.90 -22.18
CA PHE A 27 -2.67 -10.53 -23.49
C PHE A 27 -2.97 -12.04 -23.42
N TRP A 28 -2.47 -12.69 -22.36
CA TRP A 28 -2.78 -14.10 -22.11
C TRP A 28 -4.28 -14.32 -21.92
N LEU A 29 -4.92 -13.54 -21.06
CA LEU A 29 -6.36 -13.66 -20.78
C LEU A 29 -7.22 -13.27 -21.98
N TRP A 30 -6.74 -12.34 -22.82
CA TRP A 30 -7.39 -12.00 -24.07
C TRP A 30 -7.56 -13.21 -24.99
N HIS A 31 -6.52 -14.03 -25.11
CA HIS A 31 -6.57 -15.22 -25.95
C HIS A 31 -7.50 -16.31 -25.43
N ILE A 32 -7.72 -16.40 -24.13
CA ILE A 32 -8.57 -17.46 -23.54
C ILE A 32 -10.04 -17.07 -23.37
N GLY A 33 -10.46 -15.89 -23.76
CA GLY A 33 -11.89 -15.57 -23.76
C GLY A 33 -12.29 -14.10 -23.70
N VAL A 34 -11.41 -13.17 -23.30
CA VAL A 34 -11.79 -11.75 -23.23
C VAL A 34 -12.11 -11.17 -24.62
N SER A 35 -11.53 -11.72 -25.67
CA SER A 35 -11.80 -11.33 -27.07
C SER A 35 -13.25 -11.54 -27.49
N GLU A 36 -13.96 -12.46 -26.86
CA GLU A 36 -15.37 -12.76 -27.12
C GLU A 36 -16.35 -11.81 -26.40
N TRP A 37 -15.83 -10.93 -25.56
CA TRP A 37 -16.65 -10.00 -24.79
C TRP A 37 -17.17 -8.85 -25.66
N PRO A 38 -18.31 -8.22 -25.27
CA PRO A 38 -18.77 -6.99 -25.89
C PRO A 38 -17.66 -5.94 -25.95
N LEU A 39 -17.54 -5.24 -27.09
CA LEU A 39 -16.45 -4.30 -27.39
C LEU A 39 -16.11 -3.35 -26.24
N LEU A 40 -17.12 -2.80 -25.56
CA LEU A 40 -16.93 -1.89 -24.45
C LEU A 40 -16.19 -2.58 -23.27
N LEU A 41 -16.60 -3.80 -22.92
CA LEU A 41 -15.94 -4.55 -21.82
C LEU A 41 -14.53 -4.97 -22.22
N ALA A 42 -14.33 -5.35 -23.46
CA ALA A 42 -13.01 -5.67 -24.00
C ALA A 42 -12.06 -4.47 -23.96
N ILE A 43 -12.54 -3.26 -24.29
CA ILE A 43 -11.76 -2.02 -24.16
C ILE A 43 -11.46 -1.72 -22.67
N LEU A 44 -12.46 -1.79 -21.81
CA LEU A 44 -12.32 -1.53 -20.37
C LEU A 44 -11.34 -2.49 -19.69
N TRP A 45 -11.17 -3.69 -20.22
CA TRP A 45 -10.20 -4.66 -19.74
C TRP A 45 -8.76 -4.13 -19.72
N TRP A 46 -8.38 -3.34 -20.74
CA TRP A 46 -7.02 -2.79 -20.86
C TRP A 46 -6.76 -1.55 -20.01
N VAL A 47 -7.82 -0.91 -19.50
CA VAL A 47 -7.70 0.36 -18.75
C VAL A 47 -6.78 0.26 -17.53
N PRO A 48 -6.87 -0.75 -16.64
CA PRO A 48 -5.98 -0.85 -15.48
C PRO A 48 -4.51 -0.94 -15.88
N SER A 49 -4.18 -1.71 -16.90
CA SER A 49 -2.80 -1.88 -17.38
C SER A 49 -2.25 -0.62 -18.03
N LEU A 50 -3.09 0.09 -18.80
CA LEU A 50 -2.74 1.40 -19.32
C LEU A 50 -2.49 2.42 -18.20
N LEU A 51 -3.35 2.46 -17.17
CA LEU A 51 -3.17 3.32 -16.00
C LEU A 51 -1.89 3.01 -15.25
N LEU A 52 -1.52 1.73 -15.12
CA LEU A 52 -0.27 1.32 -14.48
C LEU A 52 0.94 1.88 -15.22
N VAL A 53 0.97 1.74 -16.54
CA VAL A 53 2.08 2.25 -17.38
C VAL A 53 2.11 3.78 -17.35
N LEU A 54 0.96 4.46 -17.45
CA LEU A 54 0.91 5.92 -17.36
C LEU A 54 1.37 6.43 -15.99
N ALA A 55 1.03 5.73 -14.91
CA ALA A 55 1.49 6.07 -13.57
C ALA A 55 3.02 5.90 -13.45
N GLU A 56 3.58 4.81 -14.00
CA GLU A 56 5.03 4.60 -14.02
C GLU A 56 5.75 5.70 -14.82
N VAL A 57 5.26 6.03 -16.01
CA VAL A 57 5.79 7.15 -16.82
C VAL A 57 5.72 8.46 -16.03
N GLY A 58 4.59 8.75 -15.38
CA GLY A 58 4.42 9.93 -14.53
C GLY A 58 5.45 10.01 -13.41
N LEU A 59 5.76 8.87 -12.75
CA LEU A 59 6.80 8.78 -11.73
C LEU A 59 8.19 9.07 -12.28
N GLN A 60 8.54 8.47 -13.41
CA GLN A 60 9.87 8.64 -14.03
C GLN A 60 10.07 10.06 -14.55
N MET A 61 9.03 10.71 -15.03
CA MET A 61 9.05 12.09 -15.51
C MET A 61 8.88 13.13 -14.38
N GLY A 62 8.50 12.69 -13.17
CA GLY A 62 8.26 13.57 -12.02
C GLY A 62 6.93 14.33 -12.06
N PHE A 63 6.01 13.94 -12.95
CA PHE A 63 4.67 14.53 -13.03
C PHE A 63 3.72 13.86 -12.04
N PHE A 64 2.91 14.67 -11.33
CA PHE A 64 1.84 14.18 -10.45
C PHE A 64 2.29 13.06 -9.49
N HIS A 65 3.48 13.15 -8.93
CA HIS A 65 4.13 12.08 -8.17
C HIS A 65 3.19 11.35 -7.19
N LYS A 66 2.43 12.07 -6.37
CA LYS A 66 1.50 11.47 -5.40
C LYS A 66 0.37 10.67 -6.07
N LEU A 67 -0.21 11.20 -7.16
CA LEU A 67 -1.24 10.54 -7.92
C LEU A 67 -0.68 9.29 -8.61
N SER A 68 0.48 9.43 -9.25
CA SER A 68 1.16 8.31 -9.93
C SER A 68 1.46 7.17 -8.98
N VAL A 69 1.98 7.46 -7.77
CA VAL A 69 2.19 6.43 -6.73
C VAL A 69 0.90 5.72 -6.35
N ARG A 70 -0.18 6.48 -6.09
CA ARG A 70 -1.48 5.88 -5.72
C ARG A 70 -2.03 4.99 -6.83
N VAL A 71 -2.06 5.50 -8.07
CA VAL A 71 -2.56 4.74 -9.23
C VAL A 71 -1.72 3.48 -9.44
N LEU A 72 -0.39 3.60 -9.37
CA LEU A 72 0.51 2.45 -9.52
C LEU A 72 0.21 1.37 -8.48
N PHE A 73 0.20 1.73 -7.20
CA PHE A 73 -0.09 0.76 -6.13
C PHE A 73 -1.49 0.15 -6.27
N THR A 74 -2.51 0.95 -6.53
CA THR A 74 -3.89 0.46 -6.67
C THR A 74 -4.01 -0.49 -7.86
N THR A 75 -3.42 -0.17 -9.02
CA THR A 75 -3.51 -1.03 -10.20
C THR A 75 -2.68 -2.31 -10.05
N ILE A 76 -1.52 -2.27 -9.38
CA ILE A 76 -0.77 -3.48 -9.07
C ILE A 76 -1.58 -4.41 -8.17
N LEU A 77 -2.12 -3.90 -7.05
CA LEU A 77 -2.77 -4.72 -6.04
C LEU A 77 -4.14 -5.25 -6.49
N PHE A 78 -4.93 -4.42 -7.20
CA PHE A 78 -6.31 -4.76 -7.57
C PHE A 78 -6.49 -5.24 -9.01
N SER A 79 -5.46 -5.20 -9.84
CA SER A 79 -5.53 -5.68 -11.22
C SER A 79 -4.38 -6.62 -11.56
N ALA A 80 -3.14 -6.15 -11.57
CA ALA A 80 -2.01 -6.94 -12.06
C ALA A 80 -1.80 -8.21 -11.20
N PHE A 81 -1.76 -8.08 -9.88
CA PHE A 81 -1.52 -9.20 -8.98
C PHE A 81 -2.63 -10.26 -9.01
N PRO A 82 -3.93 -9.91 -8.91
CA PRO A 82 -5.01 -10.90 -9.08
C PRO A 82 -5.01 -11.61 -10.44
N LYS A 83 -4.68 -10.93 -11.54
CA LYS A 83 -4.55 -11.55 -12.87
C LYS A 83 -3.44 -12.60 -12.90
N VAL A 84 -2.28 -12.29 -12.30
CA VAL A 84 -1.18 -13.26 -12.20
C VAL A 84 -1.61 -14.48 -11.37
N ILE A 85 -2.27 -14.26 -10.23
CA ILE A 85 -2.80 -15.35 -9.40
C ILE A 85 -3.81 -16.18 -10.18
N PHE A 86 -4.72 -15.53 -10.92
CA PHE A 86 -5.67 -16.25 -11.76
C PHE A 86 -4.95 -17.15 -12.77
N ILE A 87 -3.99 -16.65 -13.53
CA ILE A 87 -3.24 -17.40 -14.54
C ILE A 87 -2.51 -18.60 -13.93
N LEU A 88 -1.88 -18.40 -12.77
CA LEU A 88 -1.17 -19.47 -12.06
C LEU A 88 -2.11 -20.62 -11.68
N PHE A 89 -3.31 -20.32 -11.23
CA PHE A 89 -4.28 -21.35 -10.85
C PHE A 89 -5.02 -21.94 -12.07
N ASP A 90 -5.28 -21.15 -13.11
CA ASP A 90 -5.92 -21.60 -14.36
C ASP A 90 -5.07 -22.65 -15.09
N ALA A 91 -3.75 -22.63 -14.88
CA ALA A 91 -2.85 -23.66 -15.41
C ALA A 91 -3.10 -25.08 -14.85
N PHE A 92 -3.76 -25.19 -13.68
CA PHE A 92 -3.98 -26.45 -12.96
C PHE A 92 -5.44 -26.74 -12.66
N LEU A 93 -6.33 -25.73 -12.73
CA LEU A 93 -7.72 -25.79 -12.34
C LEU A 93 -8.62 -25.24 -13.44
N PRO A 94 -9.88 -25.67 -13.56
CA PRO A 94 -10.87 -24.98 -14.38
C PRO A 94 -10.98 -23.51 -14.00
N TRP A 95 -11.16 -22.63 -14.99
CA TRP A 95 -11.11 -21.17 -14.86
C TRP A 95 -11.98 -20.60 -13.72
N PHE A 96 -13.16 -21.20 -13.47
CA PHE A 96 -14.07 -20.75 -12.40
C PHE A 96 -13.54 -21.05 -10.99
N PHE A 97 -12.73 -22.11 -10.81
CA PHE A 97 -12.01 -22.34 -9.55
C PHE A 97 -10.78 -21.42 -9.43
N ALA A 98 -10.13 -21.08 -10.52
CA ALA A 98 -9.00 -20.13 -10.53
C ALA A 98 -9.43 -18.70 -10.12
N LEU A 99 -10.70 -18.34 -10.30
CA LEU A 99 -11.25 -17.07 -9.82
C LEU A 99 -11.25 -16.95 -8.29
N ILE A 100 -11.42 -18.06 -7.55
CA ILE A 100 -11.53 -18.03 -6.08
C ILE A 100 -10.27 -17.41 -5.43
N PRO A 101 -9.05 -17.89 -5.68
CA PRO A 101 -7.85 -17.28 -5.11
C PRO A 101 -7.61 -15.86 -5.60
N ALA A 102 -7.91 -15.56 -6.88
CA ALA A 102 -7.76 -14.22 -7.42
C ALA A 102 -8.68 -13.19 -6.71
N LEU A 103 -9.96 -13.53 -6.55
CA LEU A 103 -10.92 -12.71 -5.80
C LEU A 103 -10.60 -12.67 -4.31
N GLY A 104 -10.11 -13.76 -3.73
CA GLY A 104 -9.65 -13.83 -2.35
C GLY A 104 -8.53 -12.82 -2.07
N VAL A 105 -7.54 -12.73 -2.95
CA VAL A 105 -6.45 -11.75 -2.85
C VAL A 105 -6.96 -10.31 -3.01
N MET A 106 -7.89 -10.05 -3.93
CA MET A 106 -8.52 -8.73 -4.04
C MET A 106 -9.26 -8.34 -2.76
N GLY A 107 -10.05 -9.27 -2.19
CA GLY A 107 -10.74 -9.07 -0.92
C GLY A 107 -9.79 -8.82 0.24
N TRP A 108 -8.67 -9.53 0.29
CA TRP A 108 -7.62 -9.34 1.28
C TRP A 108 -7.02 -7.93 1.21
N PHE A 109 -6.67 -7.47 0.01
CA PHE A 109 -6.17 -6.10 -0.16
C PHE A 109 -7.24 -5.06 0.18
N ALA A 110 -8.49 -5.26 -0.26
CA ALA A 110 -9.60 -4.35 0.08
C ALA A 110 -9.79 -4.26 1.60
N PHE A 111 -9.77 -5.40 2.30
CA PHE A 111 -9.83 -5.42 3.76
C PHE A 111 -8.67 -4.65 4.40
N GLY A 112 -7.43 -4.87 3.92
CA GLY A 112 -6.25 -4.13 4.40
C GLY A 112 -6.37 -2.62 4.19
N PHE A 113 -6.91 -2.19 3.04
CA PHE A 113 -7.13 -0.77 2.74
C PHE A 113 -8.25 -0.12 3.57
N ILE A 114 -9.30 -0.86 3.90
CA ILE A 114 -10.47 -0.33 4.62
C ILE A 114 -10.26 -0.38 6.13
N GLU A 115 -9.72 -1.49 6.64
CA GLU A 115 -9.65 -1.75 8.08
C GLU A 115 -8.23 -1.72 8.65
N GLY A 116 -7.21 -2.03 7.84
CA GLY A 116 -5.84 -2.19 8.31
C GLY A 116 -5.27 -0.94 9.00
N TRP A 117 -5.55 0.24 8.45
CA TRP A 117 -5.08 1.51 8.99
C TRP A 117 -5.83 1.99 10.24
N LYS A 118 -6.98 1.39 10.58
CA LYS A 118 -7.81 1.75 11.74
C LYS A 118 -7.47 0.93 12.99
N ARG A 119 -6.61 -0.08 12.86
CA ARG A 119 -6.27 -0.96 13.98
C ARG A 119 -5.23 -0.33 14.88
N LEU A 120 -5.63 -0.03 16.11
CA LEU A 120 -4.70 0.24 17.19
C LEU A 120 -4.28 -1.12 17.80
N GLU A 121 -3.00 -1.43 17.76
CA GLU A 121 -2.43 -2.61 18.41
C GLU A 121 -1.66 -2.19 19.67
N LEU A 122 -2.06 -2.71 20.80
CA LEU A 122 -1.39 -2.51 22.09
C LEU A 122 -0.58 -3.77 22.40
N LYS A 123 0.73 -3.59 22.62
CA LYS A 123 1.64 -4.68 22.99
C LYS A 123 2.26 -4.39 24.34
N HIS A 124 2.13 -5.33 25.29
CA HIS A 124 2.80 -5.26 26.57
C HIS A 124 4.09 -6.06 26.53
N ILE A 125 5.21 -5.42 26.88
CA ILE A 125 6.53 -6.04 26.96
C ILE A 125 7.10 -5.75 28.33
N THR A 126 7.43 -6.79 29.09
CA THR A 126 8.11 -6.64 30.37
C THR A 126 9.61 -6.77 30.16
N PHE A 127 10.35 -5.76 30.55
CA PHE A 127 11.81 -5.77 30.55
C PHE A 127 12.30 -5.94 32.01
N THR A 128 13.18 -6.91 32.24
CA THR A 128 13.78 -7.18 33.54
C THR A 128 15.29 -7.24 33.41
N SER A 129 16.02 -6.51 34.25
CA SER A 129 17.46 -6.54 34.28
C SER A 129 17.94 -6.39 35.75
N PRO A 130 18.95 -7.18 36.18
CA PRO A 130 19.56 -7.02 37.52
C PRO A 130 20.31 -5.69 37.67
N ASP A 131 20.67 -5.06 36.54
CA ASP A 131 21.41 -3.78 36.54
C ASP A 131 20.47 -2.57 36.56
N LEU A 132 19.16 -2.79 36.62
CA LEU A 132 18.18 -1.73 36.66
C LEU A 132 18.13 -1.11 38.06
N PRO A 133 18.29 0.22 38.20
CA PRO A 133 18.15 0.88 39.49
C PRO A 133 16.76 0.64 40.12
N PRO A 134 16.65 0.48 41.45
CA PRO A 134 15.37 0.13 42.11
C PRO A 134 14.22 1.10 41.87
N TYR A 135 14.50 2.37 41.57
CA TYR A 135 13.46 3.36 41.28
C TYR A 135 12.78 3.20 39.92
N PHE A 136 13.28 2.31 39.06
CA PHE A 136 12.60 1.92 37.82
C PHE A 136 11.74 0.65 37.98
N ASP A 137 11.69 0.07 39.18
CA ASP A 137 10.79 -1.07 39.38
C ASP A 137 9.33 -0.61 39.26
N GLY A 138 8.57 -1.30 38.38
CA GLY A 138 7.21 -0.92 38.02
C GLY A 138 7.08 0.28 37.10
N TYR A 139 8.18 0.88 36.62
CA TYR A 139 8.14 2.02 35.70
C TYR A 139 7.48 1.67 34.38
N ARG A 140 6.48 2.45 33.96
CA ARG A 140 5.70 2.21 32.76
C ARG A 140 6.09 3.18 31.66
N LEU A 141 6.54 2.63 30.53
CA LEU A 141 6.92 3.38 29.37
C LEU A 141 6.00 3.02 28.20
N VAL A 142 5.27 4.00 27.65
CA VAL A 142 4.49 3.83 26.44
C VAL A 142 5.25 4.36 25.24
N GLN A 143 5.46 3.52 24.24
CA GLN A 143 6.07 3.90 22.97
C GLN A 143 5.00 3.99 21.90
N ILE A 144 4.90 5.16 21.26
CA ILE A 144 4.02 5.41 20.10
C ILE A 144 4.89 5.52 18.86
N THR A 145 4.55 4.76 17.82
CA THR A 145 5.24 4.76 16.52
C THR A 145 4.24 4.80 15.38
N ASP A 146 4.66 5.25 14.19
CA ASP A 146 3.91 5.23 12.93
C ASP A 146 2.52 5.88 12.99
N PHE A 147 2.41 7.02 13.69
CA PHE A 147 1.11 7.64 13.97
C PHE A 147 0.47 8.31 12.74
N HIS A 148 1.26 8.82 11.79
CA HIS A 148 0.81 9.38 10.51
C HIS A 148 -0.39 10.35 10.60
N LEU A 149 -0.37 11.31 11.51
CA LEU A 149 -1.47 12.23 11.83
C LEU A 149 -2.18 12.85 10.61
N GLY A 150 -1.44 13.11 9.52
CA GLY A 150 -2.00 13.67 8.28
C GLY A 150 -2.80 12.68 7.43
N SER A 151 -2.90 11.41 7.80
CA SER A 151 -3.64 10.39 7.05
C SER A 151 -5.10 10.29 7.45
N PHE A 152 -5.48 10.83 8.62
CA PHE A 152 -6.84 10.76 9.13
C PHE A 152 -7.68 11.93 8.62
N PRO A 153 -8.95 11.68 8.20
CA PRO A 153 -9.88 12.76 7.88
C PRO A 153 -10.17 13.63 9.11
N PRO A 154 -10.48 14.93 8.92
CA PRO A 154 -10.91 15.79 10.01
C PRO A 154 -12.10 15.18 10.76
N GLY A 155 -12.07 15.17 12.10
CA GLY A 155 -13.11 14.58 12.94
C GLY A 155 -13.04 13.07 13.10
N ASN A 156 -11.93 12.44 12.72
CA ASN A 156 -11.72 11.01 12.98
C ASN A 156 -11.33 10.78 14.44
N ASP A 157 -12.03 9.87 15.11
CA ASP A 157 -11.84 9.53 16.53
C ASP A 157 -10.57 8.69 16.81
N PHE A 158 -9.80 8.34 15.78
CA PHE A 158 -8.62 7.46 15.95
C PHE A 158 -7.56 8.08 16.84
N VAL A 159 -7.30 9.39 16.67
CA VAL A 159 -6.36 10.12 17.52
C VAL A 159 -6.79 10.06 18.98
N GLN A 160 -8.08 10.29 19.24
CA GLN A 160 -8.64 10.21 20.59
C GLN A 160 -8.51 8.79 21.16
N LYS A 161 -8.77 7.76 20.36
CA LYS A 161 -8.57 6.35 20.79
C LYS A 161 -7.13 6.06 21.20
N VAL A 162 -6.14 6.60 20.47
CA VAL A 162 -4.72 6.43 20.84
C VAL A 162 -4.41 7.16 22.13
N VAL A 163 -4.92 8.39 22.31
CA VAL A 163 -4.73 9.17 23.55
C VAL A 163 -5.35 8.43 24.74
N ASP A 164 -6.60 7.96 24.59
CA ASP A 164 -7.32 7.24 25.64
C ASP A 164 -6.60 5.93 26.00
N ALA A 165 -6.17 5.16 25.00
CA ALA A 165 -5.42 3.93 25.20
C ALA A 165 -4.09 4.19 25.92
N THR A 166 -3.37 5.26 25.52
CA THR A 166 -2.11 5.66 26.16
C THR A 166 -2.33 6.05 27.63
N ASN A 167 -3.34 6.88 27.91
CA ASN A 167 -3.64 7.32 29.27
C ASN A 167 -4.12 6.17 30.17
N ASN A 168 -4.85 5.20 29.62
CA ASN A 168 -5.32 4.01 30.35
C ASN A 168 -4.17 3.11 30.83
N GLU A 169 -3.00 3.19 30.18
CA GLU A 169 -1.80 2.48 30.63
C GLU A 169 -1.11 3.17 31.82
N GLU A 170 -1.55 4.37 32.21
CA GLU A 170 -0.95 5.17 33.28
C GLU A 170 0.58 5.25 33.18
N PRO A 171 1.13 5.76 32.05
CA PRO A 171 2.57 5.74 31.83
C PRO A 171 3.30 6.79 32.63
N ASP A 172 4.46 6.42 33.15
CA ASP A 172 5.42 7.38 33.73
C ASP A 172 6.15 8.18 32.66
N MET A 173 6.26 7.61 31.43
CA MET A 173 6.89 8.25 30.28
C MET A 173 6.22 7.83 28.96
N ILE A 174 6.09 8.79 28.05
CA ILE A 174 5.63 8.55 26.68
C ILE A 174 6.75 8.89 25.69
N LEU A 175 7.09 7.94 24.82
CA LEU A 175 8.08 8.10 23.77
C LEU A 175 7.44 8.07 22.39
N PHE A 176 7.78 9.05 21.56
CA PHE A 176 7.49 9.04 20.13
C PHE A 176 8.73 8.62 19.35
N THR A 177 8.68 7.48 18.66
CA THR A 177 9.87 6.91 17.99
C THR A 177 9.79 6.90 16.47
N GLY A 178 8.72 7.45 15.86
CA GLY A 178 8.68 7.55 14.40
C GLY A 178 7.41 8.19 13.86
N ASP A 179 7.53 8.68 12.68
CA ASP A 179 6.57 9.18 11.69
C ASP A 179 5.25 9.76 12.25
N LEU A 180 5.39 10.81 13.07
CA LEU A 180 4.26 11.50 13.69
C LEU A 180 3.40 12.22 12.65
N VAL A 181 4.02 12.78 11.60
CA VAL A 181 3.36 13.67 10.63
C VAL A 181 3.82 13.36 9.21
N ASN A 182 2.92 12.96 8.33
CA ASN A 182 3.26 12.87 6.94
C ASN A 182 3.22 14.25 6.23
N ASN A 183 3.82 14.35 5.04
CA ASN A 183 4.08 15.61 4.28
C ASN A 183 2.86 16.53 4.04
N GLN A 184 1.65 16.11 4.37
CA GLN A 184 0.43 16.93 4.19
C GLN A 184 0.27 18.00 5.27
N ALA A 185 0.79 17.80 6.47
CA ALA A 185 0.74 18.78 7.55
C ALA A 185 1.59 20.05 7.27
N ARG A 186 2.50 19.99 6.32
CA ARG A 186 3.37 21.13 5.95
C ARG A 186 2.62 22.25 5.21
N ASN A 187 1.49 21.93 4.56
CA ASN A 187 0.72 22.89 3.74
C ASN A 187 -0.39 23.63 4.51
N SER A 188 -0.68 23.26 5.76
CA SER A 188 -1.74 23.89 6.55
C SER A 188 -1.30 25.12 7.38
N ARG A 189 0.02 25.46 7.37
CA ARG A 189 0.57 26.62 8.09
C ARG A 189 0.52 27.96 7.31
N HIS A 190 0.00 27.96 6.09
CA HIS A 190 -0.08 29.17 5.25
C HIS A 190 -1.52 29.45 4.73
N ARG A 191 -2.53 29.24 5.56
CA ARG A 191 -3.86 29.82 5.31
C ARG A 191 -4.40 30.45 6.57
#